data_9386edbb37dee910a3ef4bd07da52263
#
_entry.id   9386edbb37dee910a3ef4bd07da52263
#
_cell.length_a   1.000
_cell.length_b   1.000
_cell.length_c   1.000
_cell.angle_alpha   90.00
_cell.angle_beta   90.00
_cell.angle_gamma   90.00
#
_symmetry.space_group_name_H-M   'P 1'
#
loop_
_entity.id
_entity.type
_entity.pdbx_description
1 polymer ?
#
loop_
_entity_poly.entity_id
_entity_poly.type
_entity_poly.pdbx_seq_one_letter_code
_entity_poly.pdbx_strand_id
1 'polypeptide(L)'
;MLDFLRKNATGPLGIALIILLVFAFSIWGVGDIFRGYNANILAKIGNREVNAENYLFRFNREINRVSNQLNRLVSSVEARNSGLHYQVLDRMIVETTINASGDEINLKASEEALKKRILATNAFKNAFNQFDKNIFDQVLRQNGLTEDSYLAIEGDFHVQEQLSKSIFTNINPPRPLNSLLYKYQFERRNVDYIIISP
;
A
#
# COMPACT_ATOMS: atom_id res chain seq x y z
N MET A 1 -8.99 25.52 -54.63
CA MET A 1 -9.21 25.82 -53.20
C MET A 1 -8.00 25.43 -52.34
N LEU A 2 -7.36 24.28 -52.51
CA LEU A 2 -6.18 23.89 -51.73
C LEU A 2 -4.95 24.79 -51.93
N ASP A 3 -4.74 25.34 -53.18
CA ASP A 3 -3.62 26.25 -53.45
C ASP A 3 -3.78 27.62 -52.78
N PHE A 4 -5.01 28.09 -52.58
CA PHE A 4 -5.29 29.30 -51.85
C PHE A 4 -4.96 29.17 -50.35
N LEU A 5 -5.29 28.04 -49.75
CA LEU A 5 -4.93 27.70 -48.38
C LEU A 5 -3.42 27.55 -48.20
N ARG A 6 -2.73 26.94 -49.16
CA ARG A 6 -1.28 26.72 -49.12
C ARG A 6 -0.50 28.04 -49.26
N LYS A 7 -0.98 28.95 -50.06
CA LYS A 7 -0.34 30.27 -50.30
C LYS A 7 -0.54 31.24 -49.12
N ASN A 8 -1.64 31.07 -48.36
CA ASN A 8 -1.90 31.91 -47.17
C ASN A 8 -1.42 31.29 -45.85
N ALA A 9 -1.05 30.01 -45.84
CA ALA A 9 -0.54 29.35 -44.64
C ALA A 9 0.82 29.89 -44.19
N THR A 10 1.63 30.41 -45.11
CA THR A 10 2.94 31.03 -44.83
C THR A 10 2.88 32.56 -44.75
N GLY A 11 1.69 33.17 -44.91
CA GLY A 11 1.48 34.60 -44.81
C GLY A 11 1.17 35.11 -43.41
N PRO A 12 1.08 36.43 -43.19
CA PRO A 12 0.83 36.99 -41.87
C PRO A 12 -0.47 36.50 -41.23
N LEU A 13 -1.46 36.09 -42.04
CA LEU A 13 -2.71 35.48 -41.60
C LEU A 13 -2.50 34.09 -41.01
N GLY A 14 -1.61 33.27 -41.59
CA GLY A 14 -1.25 31.95 -41.10
C GLY A 14 -0.50 32.05 -39.75
N ILE A 15 0.42 32.99 -39.63
CA ILE A 15 1.15 33.26 -38.42
C ILE A 15 0.19 33.72 -37.31
N ALA A 16 -0.75 34.61 -37.60
CA ALA A 16 -1.76 35.08 -36.64
C ALA A 16 -2.65 33.92 -36.15
N LEU A 17 -3.04 32.98 -37.04
CA LEU A 17 -3.83 31.82 -36.70
C LEU A 17 -3.04 30.84 -35.78
N ILE A 18 -1.74 30.62 -36.06
CA ILE A 18 -0.87 29.80 -35.23
C ILE A 18 -0.71 30.43 -33.86
N ILE A 19 -0.47 31.75 -33.77
CA ILE A 19 -0.37 32.48 -32.49
C ILE A 19 -1.67 32.39 -31.70
N LEU A 20 -2.83 32.56 -32.34
CA LEU A 20 -4.15 32.43 -31.73
C LEU A 20 -4.36 30.99 -31.21
N LEU A 21 -3.95 29.98 -31.96
CA LEU A 21 -4.06 28.58 -31.60
C LEU A 21 -3.15 28.24 -30.41
N VAL A 22 -1.90 28.72 -30.42
CA VAL A 22 -0.97 28.55 -29.28
C VAL A 22 -1.51 29.30 -28.04
N PHE A 23 -2.07 30.47 -28.21
CA PHE A 23 -2.67 31.24 -27.12
C PHE A 23 -3.92 30.55 -26.56
N ALA A 24 -4.80 30.03 -27.41
CA ALA A 24 -5.97 29.25 -27.02
C ALA A 24 -5.57 27.99 -26.25
N PHE A 25 -4.55 27.23 -26.69
CA PHE A 25 -4.03 26.08 -25.98
C PHE A 25 -3.31 26.44 -24.67
N SER A 26 -2.68 27.63 -24.59
CA SER A 26 -2.03 28.11 -23.36
C SER A 26 -3.06 28.52 -22.29
N ILE A 27 -4.20 29.08 -22.68
CA ILE A 27 -5.27 29.48 -21.77
C ILE A 27 -6.14 28.30 -21.35
N TRP A 28 -6.49 27.41 -22.28
CA TRP A 28 -7.29 26.22 -21.99
C TRP A 28 -6.49 25.07 -21.44
N GLY A 29 -5.17 25.24 -21.32
CA GLY A 29 -4.31 24.29 -20.64
C GLY A 29 -4.31 22.92 -21.28
N VAL A 30 -3.34 22.65 -22.14
CA VAL A 30 -3.00 21.28 -22.59
C VAL A 30 -2.72 20.36 -21.38
N GLY A 31 -2.56 20.95 -20.19
CA GLY A 31 -2.39 20.24 -18.94
C GLY A 31 -3.49 19.22 -18.60
N ASP A 32 -4.70 19.41 -19.07
CA ASP A 32 -5.80 18.48 -18.79
C ASP A 32 -5.83 17.26 -19.74
N ILE A 33 -5.29 17.42 -20.96
CA ILE A 33 -5.10 16.30 -21.91
C ILE A 33 -3.87 15.45 -21.52
N PHE A 34 -2.83 16.07 -20.94
CA PHE A 34 -1.66 15.39 -20.40
C PHE A 34 -1.78 15.00 -18.92
N ARG A 35 -2.74 15.55 -18.20
CA ARG A 35 -3.28 14.95 -16.96
C ARG A 35 -4.22 13.82 -17.29
N GLY A 36 -3.92 13.15 -18.44
CA GLY A 36 -4.67 12.03 -18.95
C GLY A 36 -5.13 11.17 -17.81
N TYR A 37 -6.38 10.78 -17.83
CA TYR A 37 -6.94 9.69 -17.08
C TYR A 37 -5.80 8.89 -16.45
N ASN A 38 -5.57 9.09 -15.17
CA ASN A 38 -4.65 8.25 -14.42
C ASN A 38 -5.29 6.88 -14.35
N ALA A 39 -5.32 6.17 -15.49
CA ALA A 39 -5.77 4.79 -15.61
C ALA A 39 -5.02 3.87 -14.65
N ASN A 40 -4.00 4.41 -14.00
CA ASN A 40 -3.15 3.71 -13.04
C ASN A 40 -3.52 3.96 -11.58
N ILE A 41 -4.51 4.83 -11.28
CA ILE A 41 -4.96 5.11 -9.91
C ILE A 41 -6.26 4.36 -9.66
N LEU A 42 -6.26 3.45 -8.69
CA LEU A 42 -7.42 2.67 -8.27
C LEU A 42 -8.25 3.39 -7.21
N ALA A 43 -7.59 4.15 -6.33
CA ALA A 43 -8.24 4.96 -5.30
C ALA A 43 -7.37 6.18 -4.95
N LYS A 44 -8.02 7.27 -4.56
CA LYS A 44 -7.36 8.48 -4.04
C LYS A 44 -7.93 8.81 -2.68
N ILE A 45 -7.06 8.95 -1.69
CA ILE A 45 -7.43 9.19 -0.30
C ILE A 45 -6.60 10.38 0.20
N GLY A 46 -7.24 11.55 0.33
CA GLY A 46 -6.52 12.80 0.60
C GLY A 46 -5.49 13.09 -0.50
N ASN A 47 -4.24 13.24 -0.11
CA ASN A 47 -3.11 13.46 -1.02
C ASN A 47 -2.40 12.17 -1.46
N ARG A 48 -2.85 11.01 -0.96
CA ARG A 48 -2.27 9.70 -1.27
C ARG A 48 -3.07 8.94 -2.32
N GLU A 49 -2.40 8.12 -3.10
CA GLU A 49 -2.98 7.37 -4.21
C GLU A 49 -2.64 5.89 -4.10
N VAL A 50 -3.61 5.04 -4.39
CA VAL A 50 -3.44 3.60 -4.55
C VAL A 50 -3.27 3.29 -6.02
N ASN A 51 -2.05 2.97 -6.44
CA ASN A 51 -1.70 2.72 -7.83
C ASN A 51 -1.97 1.27 -8.23
N ALA A 52 -2.40 1.07 -9.49
CA ALA A 52 -2.67 -0.25 -10.06
C ALA A 52 -1.41 -1.14 -10.07
N GLU A 53 -0.24 -0.58 -10.29
CA GLU A 53 1.02 -1.32 -10.29
C GLU A 53 1.31 -1.91 -8.91
N ASN A 54 1.24 -1.09 -7.86
CA ASN A 54 1.42 -1.54 -6.47
C ASN A 54 0.34 -2.57 -6.07
N TYR A 55 -0.89 -2.38 -6.54
CA TYR A 55 -1.96 -3.34 -6.31
C TYR A 55 -1.66 -4.68 -6.97
N LEU A 56 -1.26 -4.70 -8.25
CA LEU A 56 -0.92 -5.93 -8.96
C LEU A 56 0.26 -6.66 -8.29
N PHE A 57 1.27 -5.91 -7.86
CA PHE A 57 2.39 -6.47 -7.12
C PHE A 57 1.94 -7.15 -5.81
N ARG A 58 1.12 -6.46 -5.01
CA ARG A 58 0.59 -7.00 -3.75
C ARG A 58 -0.37 -8.18 -3.99
N PHE A 59 -1.20 -8.11 -5.02
CA PHE A 59 -2.10 -9.20 -5.38
C PHE A 59 -1.34 -10.47 -5.76
N ASN A 60 -0.30 -10.34 -6.59
CA ASN A 60 0.54 -11.49 -6.96
C ASN A 60 1.29 -12.07 -5.75
N ARG A 61 1.80 -11.24 -4.86
CA ARG A 61 2.42 -11.71 -3.60
C ARG A 61 1.42 -12.48 -2.73
N GLU A 62 0.18 -12.01 -2.65
CA GLU A 62 -0.85 -12.66 -1.86
C GLU A 62 -1.27 -14.00 -2.49
N ILE A 63 -1.37 -14.10 -3.82
CA ILE A 63 -1.56 -15.38 -4.52
C ILE A 63 -0.45 -16.36 -4.17
N ASN A 64 0.81 -15.94 -4.22
CA ASN A 64 1.96 -16.77 -3.88
C ASN A 64 1.90 -17.24 -2.41
N ARG A 65 1.51 -16.35 -1.49
CA ARG A 65 1.35 -16.67 -0.08
C ARG A 65 0.28 -17.74 0.13
N VAL A 66 -0.88 -17.58 -0.50
CA VAL A 66 -2.00 -18.53 -0.42
C VAL A 66 -1.61 -19.87 -1.07
N SER A 67 -0.92 -19.83 -2.22
CA SER A 67 -0.40 -21.03 -2.89
C SER A 67 0.53 -21.83 -1.98
N ASN A 68 1.44 -21.16 -1.28
CA ASN A 68 2.35 -21.80 -0.32
C ASN A 68 1.60 -22.39 0.89
N GLN A 69 0.58 -21.69 1.40
CA GLN A 69 -0.24 -22.20 2.51
C GLN A 69 -1.06 -23.42 2.13
N LEU A 70 -1.56 -23.48 0.90
CA LEU A 70 -2.36 -24.59 0.39
C LEU A 70 -1.50 -25.72 -0.20
N ASN A 71 -0.17 -25.54 -0.27
CA ASN A 71 0.77 -26.43 -0.96
C ASN A 71 0.34 -26.78 -2.40
N ARG A 72 -0.28 -25.83 -3.11
CA ARG A 72 -0.66 -25.94 -4.52
C ARG A 72 -0.67 -24.59 -5.21
N LEU A 73 -0.51 -24.58 -6.52
CA LEU A 73 -0.62 -23.35 -7.30
C LEU A 73 -2.07 -22.85 -7.34
N VAL A 74 -2.26 -21.60 -6.99
CA VAL A 74 -3.53 -20.86 -7.10
C VAL A 74 -3.43 -19.94 -8.32
N SER A 75 -4.36 -20.08 -9.26
CA SER A 75 -4.40 -19.22 -10.43
C SER A 75 -4.97 -17.83 -10.08
N SER A 76 -4.63 -16.81 -10.89
CA SER A 76 -5.20 -15.47 -10.72
C SER A 76 -6.72 -15.43 -10.92
N VAL A 77 -7.28 -16.35 -11.70
CA VAL A 77 -8.73 -16.49 -11.89
C VAL A 77 -9.39 -17.04 -10.64
N GLU A 78 -8.81 -18.11 -10.06
CA GLU A 78 -9.29 -18.70 -8.80
C GLU A 78 -9.20 -17.69 -7.65
N ALA A 79 -8.08 -16.96 -7.55
CA ALA A 79 -7.89 -15.91 -6.56
C ALA A 79 -8.93 -14.77 -6.69
N ARG A 80 -9.31 -14.40 -7.91
CA ARG A 80 -10.39 -13.43 -8.14
C ARG A 80 -11.75 -13.99 -7.75
N ASN A 81 -12.06 -15.21 -8.14
CA ASN A 81 -13.34 -15.84 -7.82
C ASN A 81 -13.53 -16.05 -6.31
N SER A 82 -12.44 -16.23 -5.56
CA SER A 82 -12.47 -16.31 -4.09
C SER A 82 -12.57 -14.93 -3.39
N GLY A 83 -12.58 -13.83 -4.14
CA GLY A 83 -12.65 -12.48 -3.58
C GLY A 83 -11.33 -11.92 -3.05
N LEU A 84 -10.21 -12.63 -3.25
CA LEU A 84 -8.89 -12.21 -2.77
C LEU A 84 -8.48 -10.83 -3.30
N HIS A 85 -8.88 -10.51 -4.53
CA HIS A 85 -8.61 -9.22 -5.17
C HIS A 85 -9.25 -8.05 -4.42
N TYR A 86 -10.48 -8.21 -3.90
CA TYR A 86 -11.12 -7.20 -3.06
C TYR A 86 -10.42 -7.08 -1.71
N GLN A 87 -10.06 -8.19 -1.08
CA GLN A 87 -9.37 -8.17 0.21
C GLN A 87 -8.03 -7.42 0.14
N VAL A 88 -7.27 -7.61 -0.96
CA VAL A 88 -6.00 -6.88 -1.16
C VAL A 88 -6.26 -5.40 -1.36
N LEU A 89 -7.24 -5.03 -2.19
CA LEU A 89 -7.59 -3.63 -2.43
C LEU A 89 -8.08 -2.93 -1.15
N ASP A 90 -9.00 -3.55 -0.43
CA ASP A 90 -9.53 -3.01 0.82
C ASP A 90 -8.42 -2.78 1.85
N ARG A 91 -7.49 -3.74 1.99
CA ARG A 91 -6.33 -3.56 2.86
C ARG A 91 -5.47 -2.38 2.44
N MET A 92 -5.20 -2.21 1.15
CA MET A 92 -4.45 -1.07 0.63
C MET A 92 -5.17 0.26 0.88
N ILE A 93 -6.48 0.30 0.72
CA ILE A 93 -7.31 1.49 1.02
C ILE A 93 -7.22 1.83 2.51
N VAL A 94 -7.39 0.86 3.40
CA VAL A 94 -7.29 1.06 4.84
C VAL A 94 -5.89 1.56 5.25
N GLU A 95 -4.83 0.92 4.77
CA GLU A 95 -3.45 1.35 5.02
C GLU A 95 -3.22 2.79 4.54
N THR A 96 -3.68 3.11 3.33
CA THR A 96 -3.55 4.45 2.75
C THR A 96 -4.37 5.48 3.54
N THR A 97 -5.56 5.10 4.04
CA THR A 97 -6.41 5.98 4.87
C THR A 97 -5.72 6.33 6.19
N ILE A 98 -5.13 5.33 6.85
CA ILE A 98 -4.40 5.55 8.11
C ILE A 98 -3.20 6.48 7.86
N ASN A 99 -2.45 6.25 6.78
CA ASN A 99 -1.31 7.09 6.44
C ASN A 99 -1.73 8.52 6.06
N ALA A 100 -2.83 8.70 5.30
CA ALA A 100 -3.39 10.00 4.98
C ALA A 100 -3.81 10.76 6.24
N SER A 101 -4.43 10.07 7.20
CA SER A 101 -4.77 10.67 8.52
C SER A 101 -3.51 11.08 9.29
N GLY A 102 -2.43 10.29 9.18
CA GLY A 102 -1.12 10.68 9.74
C GLY A 102 -0.57 11.95 9.10
N ASP A 103 -0.67 12.07 7.77
CA ASP A 103 -0.23 13.26 7.05
C ASP A 103 -1.01 14.52 7.46
N GLU A 104 -2.34 14.42 7.67
CA GLU A 104 -3.18 15.53 8.11
C GLU A 104 -2.76 16.11 9.47
N ILE A 105 -2.29 15.27 10.37
CA ILE A 105 -1.79 15.70 11.69
C ILE A 105 -0.26 15.90 11.71
N ASN A 106 0.40 15.86 10.55
CA ASN A 106 1.85 15.94 10.39
C ASN A 106 2.64 14.89 11.21
N LEU A 107 2.05 13.73 11.44
CA LEU A 107 2.70 12.62 12.13
C LEU A 107 3.67 11.92 11.17
N LYS A 108 4.95 11.93 11.50
CA LYS A 108 6.02 11.30 10.72
C LYS A 108 6.91 10.46 11.62
N ALA A 109 7.49 9.41 11.05
CA ALA A 109 8.54 8.68 11.73
C ALA A 109 9.80 9.55 11.83
N SER A 110 10.42 9.60 13.01
CA SER A 110 11.72 10.24 13.16
C SER A 110 12.83 9.38 12.56
N GLU A 111 13.90 10.00 12.06
CA GLU A 111 15.06 9.28 11.51
C GLU A 111 15.64 8.30 12.56
N GLU A 112 15.67 8.70 13.81
CA GLU A 112 16.16 7.86 14.93
C GLU A 112 15.27 6.62 15.12
N ALA A 113 13.95 6.77 15.04
CA ALA A 113 13.01 5.65 15.14
C ALA A 113 13.20 4.67 13.97
N LEU A 114 13.34 5.19 12.75
CA LEU A 114 13.61 4.37 11.55
C LEU A 114 14.94 3.64 11.66
N LYS A 115 16.00 4.34 12.03
CA LYS A 115 17.31 3.73 12.26
C LYS A 115 17.26 2.60 13.27
N LYS A 116 16.60 2.82 14.42
CA LYS A 116 16.42 1.80 15.45
C LYS A 116 15.69 0.56 14.92
N ARG A 117 14.65 0.74 14.14
CA ARG A 117 13.90 -0.38 13.50
C ARG A 117 14.77 -1.16 12.53
N ILE A 118 15.48 -0.48 11.65
CA ILE A 118 16.36 -1.10 10.65
C ILE A 118 17.44 -1.94 11.35
N LEU A 119 18.11 -1.37 12.34
CA LEU A 119 19.16 -2.06 13.10
C LEU A 119 18.61 -3.25 13.93
N ALA A 120 17.34 -3.21 14.32
CA ALA A 120 16.68 -4.30 15.04
C ALA A 120 16.24 -5.46 14.13
N THR A 121 16.05 -5.20 12.82
CA THR A 121 15.51 -6.18 11.86
C THR A 121 16.49 -7.32 11.63
N ASN A 122 16.07 -8.55 11.93
CA ASN A 122 16.93 -9.74 11.85
C ASN A 122 17.40 -10.05 10.41
N ALA A 123 16.59 -9.71 9.39
CA ALA A 123 16.95 -9.93 7.99
C ALA A 123 18.19 -9.15 7.53
N PHE A 124 18.60 -8.12 8.27
CA PHE A 124 19.75 -7.26 7.94
C PHE A 124 20.97 -7.53 8.80
N LYS A 125 20.95 -8.62 9.57
CA LYS A 125 22.02 -8.94 10.50
C LYS A 125 22.91 -10.05 9.96
N ASN A 126 24.19 -9.96 10.28
CA ASN A 126 25.17 -10.99 10.00
C ASN A 126 25.10 -12.15 11.02
N ALA A 127 25.98 -13.13 10.85
CA ALA A 127 26.08 -14.30 11.74
C ALA A 127 26.37 -13.95 13.22
N PHE A 128 26.89 -12.75 13.48
CA PHE A 128 27.16 -12.24 14.83
C PHE A 128 26.00 -11.41 15.40
N ASN A 129 24.81 -11.47 14.76
CA ASN A 129 23.62 -10.71 15.15
C ASN A 129 23.80 -9.18 15.11
N GLN A 130 24.74 -8.70 14.31
CA GLN A 130 25.01 -7.28 14.09
C GLN A 130 24.48 -6.85 12.72
N PHE A 131 23.99 -5.60 12.62
CA PHE A 131 23.57 -5.03 11.35
C PHE A 131 24.73 -5.01 10.35
N ASP A 132 24.44 -5.44 9.12
CA ASP A 132 25.40 -5.42 8.02
C ASP A 132 24.80 -4.70 6.80
N LYS A 133 25.46 -3.62 6.41
CA LYS A 133 25.00 -2.79 5.27
C LYS A 133 24.97 -3.58 3.96
N ASN A 134 25.90 -4.50 3.73
CA ASN A 134 25.92 -5.29 2.50
C ASN A 134 24.73 -6.25 2.44
N ILE A 135 24.37 -6.87 3.58
CA ILE A 135 23.19 -7.74 3.69
C ILE A 135 21.93 -6.90 3.48
N PHE A 136 21.84 -5.72 4.09
CA PHE A 136 20.73 -4.79 3.90
C PHE A 136 20.56 -4.45 2.42
N ASP A 137 21.60 -3.97 1.75
CA ASP A 137 21.59 -3.60 0.33
C ASP A 137 21.23 -4.81 -0.57
N GLN A 138 21.72 -6.00 -0.23
CA GLN A 138 21.38 -7.21 -0.96
C GLN A 138 19.91 -7.57 -0.82
N VAL A 139 19.36 -7.52 0.40
CA VAL A 139 17.94 -7.81 0.66
C VAL A 139 17.05 -6.81 -0.06
N LEU A 140 17.39 -5.52 -0.04
CA LEU A 140 16.63 -4.50 -0.77
C LEU A 140 16.62 -4.79 -2.28
N ARG A 141 17.79 -5.04 -2.89
CA ARG A 141 17.89 -5.38 -4.31
C ARG A 141 17.09 -6.62 -4.69
N GLN A 142 17.14 -7.68 -3.87
CA GLN A 142 16.36 -8.90 -4.09
C GLN A 142 14.84 -8.65 -4.06
N ASN A 143 14.40 -7.64 -3.32
CA ASN A 143 12.99 -7.25 -3.24
C ASN A 143 12.63 -6.10 -4.20
N GLY A 144 13.55 -5.66 -5.07
CA GLY A 144 13.31 -4.56 -6.02
C GLY A 144 13.15 -3.19 -5.34
N LEU A 145 13.71 -3.00 -4.15
CA LEU A 145 13.60 -1.78 -3.37
C LEU A 145 14.90 -0.97 -3.41
N THR A 146 14.74 0.36 -3.40
CA THR A 146 15.82 1.30 -3.08
C THR A 146 15.81 1.60 -1.58
N GLU A 147 16.89 2.16 -1.05
CA GLU A 147 16.96 2.59 0.35
C GLU A 147 15.86 3.61 0.67
N ASP A 148 15.67 4.63 -0.19
CA ASP A 148 14.64 5.65 -0.01
C ASP A 148 13.23 5.06 -0.01
N SER A 149 12.94 4.13 -0.93
CA SER A 149 11.63 3.47 -0.98
C SER A 149 11.37 2.60 0.26
N TYR A 150 12.40 1.93 0.76
CA TYR A 150 12.32 1.15 1.99
C TYR A 150 12.08 2.05 3.21
N LEU A 151 12.82 3.16 3.32
CA LEU A 151 12.62 4.14 4.39
C LEU A 151 11.21 4.73 4.39
N ALA A 152 10.66 5.02 3.21
CA ALA A 152 9.28 5.50 3.07
C ALA A 152 8.26 4.44 3.56
N ILE A 153 8.44 3.17 3.17
CA ILE A 153 7.58 2.05 3.60
C ILE A 153 7.64 1.87 5.12
N GLU A 154 8.85 1.88 5.71
CA GLU A 154 9.03 1.75 7.16
C GLU A 154 8.47 2.96 7.91
N GLY A 155 8.57 4.16 7.33
CA GLY A 155 7.97 5.37 7.86
C GLY A 155 6.46 5.27 7.94
N ASP A 156 5.83 4.85 6.85
CA ASP A 156 4.39 4.63 6.78
C ASP A 156 3.93 3.57 7.80
N PHE A 157 4.66 2.47 7.89
CA PHE A 157 4.37 1.42 8.87
C PHE A 157 4.49 1.91 10.32
N HIS A 158 5.50 2.75 10.60
CA HIS A 158 5.68 3.34 11.93
C HIS A 158 4.53 4.26 12.31
N VAL A 159 4.06 5.10 11.38
CA VAL A 159 2.89 5.97 11.56
C VAL A 159 1.64 5.14 11.85
N GLN A 160 1.39 4.08 11.08
CA GLN A 160 0.26 3.17 11.30
C GLN A 160 0.32 2.52 12.68
N GLU A 161 1.50 2.08 13.10
CA GLU A 161 1.71 1.48 14.42
C GLU A 161 1.44 2.49 15.55
N GLN A 162 1.92 3.73 15.41
CA GLN A 162 1.68 4.78 16.39
C GLN A 162 0.18 5.13 16.51
N LEU A 163 -0.50 5.34 15.37
CA LEU A 163 -1.93 5.62 15.36
C LEU A 163 -2.74 4.47 15.94
N SER A 164 -2.47 3.24 15.53
CA SER A 164 -3.14 2.07 16.07
C SER A 164 -2.92 1.93 17.58
N LYS A 165 -1.69 2.07 18.04
CA LYS A 165 -1.38 2.02 19.47
C LYS A 165 -2.08 3.12 20.25
N SER A 166 -2.11 4.35 19.75
CA SER A 166 -2.76 5.47 20.45
C SER A 166 -4.26 5.25 20.64
N ILE A 167 -4.91 4.59 19.68
CA ILE A 167 -6.34 4.28 19.76
C ILE A 167 -6.61 3.10 20.74
N PHE A 168 -5.78 2.04 20.67
CA PHE A 168 -6.08 0.80 21.36
C PHE A 168 -5.40 0.65 22.73
N THR A 169 -4.36 1.44 23.06
CA THR A 169 -3.57 1.27 24.30
C THR A 169 -4.38 1.53 25.56
N ASN A 170 -5.42 2.34 25.51
CA ASN A 170 -6.26 2.71 26.67
C ASN A 170 -7.62 2.01 26.69
N ILE A 171 -7.88 1.04 25.82
CA ILE A 171 -9.10 0.27 25.85
C ILE A 171 -8.95 -0.84 26.89
N ASN A 172 -9.41 -0.55 28.11
CA ASN A 172 -9.56 -1.56 29.15
C ASN A 172 -10.92 -2.23 28.98
N PRO A 173 -10.97 -3.50 28.56
CA PRO A 173 -12.25 -4.20 28.49
C PRO A 173 -12.87 -4.28 29.88
N PRO A 174 -14.21 -4.23 29.99
CA PRO A 174 -14.88 -4.34 31.28
C PRO A 174 -14.43 -5.59 32.04
N ARG A 175 -14.17 -5.48 33.34
CA ARG A 175 -13.70 -6.60 34.18
C ARG A 175 -14.55 -7.87 34.02
N PRO A 176 -15.90 -7.78 33.95
CA PRO A 176 -16.75 -8.97 33.71
C PRO A 176 -16.42 -9.69 32.41
N LEU A 177 -16.18 -8.94 31.31
CA LEU A 177 -15.81 -9.53 30.02
C LEU A 177 -14.49 -10.24 30.08
N ASN A 178 -13.46 -9.63 30.69
CA ASN A 178 -12.17 -10.26 30.90
C ASN A 178 -12.27 -11.55 31.71
N SER A 179 -13.07 -11.55 32.76
CA SER A 179 -13.25 -12.74 33.61
C SER A 179 -13.97 -13.87 32.88
N LEU A 180 -14.96 -13.53 32.01
CA LEU A 180 -15.67 -14.51 31.18
C LEU A 180 -14.77 -15.11 30.11
N LEU A 181 -13.99 -14.27 29.41
CA LEU A 181 -13.04 -14.74 28.40
C LEU A 181 -11.95 -15.62 29.01
N TYR A 182 -11.43 -15.19 30.16
CA TYR A 182 -10.42 -15.99 30.90
C TYR A 182 -11.00 -17.35 31.31
N LYS A 183 -12.19 -17.38 31.90
CA LYS A 183 -12.87 -18.62 32.29
C LYS A 183 -13.09 -19.52 31.08
N TYR A 184 -13.60 -18.97 29.95
CA TYR A 184 -13.84 -19.73 28.72
C TYR A 184 -12.56 -20.32 28.16
N GLN A 185 -11.47 -19.55 28.12
CA GLN A 185 -10.19 -19.97 27.54
C GLN A 185 -9.45 -21.00 28.41
N PHE A 186 -9.58 -20.91 29.73
CA PHE A 186 -8.84 -21.76 30.68
C PHE A 186 -9.73 -22.73 31.45
N GLU A 187 -11.02 -22.84 31.09
CA GLU A 187 -11.94 -23.78 31.72
C GLU A 187 -11.44 -25.22 31.46
N ARG A 188 -11.29 -25.95 32.56
CA ARG A 188 -11.04 -27.40 32.51
C ARG A 188 -12.25 -28.10 33.07
N ARG A 189 -12.81 -29.04 32.30
CA ARG A 189 -13.93 -29.88 32.71
C ARG A 189 -13.46 -31.30 32.91
N ASN A 190 -13.70 -31.83 34.08
CA ASN A 190 -13.58 -33.28 34.31
C ASN A 190 -14.95 -33.90 34.00
N VAL A 191 -14.96 -34.91 33.13
CA VAL A 191 -16.21 -35.58 32.72
C VAL A 191 -16.07 -37.06 33.14
N ASP A 192 -16.96 -37.50 34.04
CA ASP A 192 -17.13 -38.90 34.35
C ASP A 192 -18.21 -39.47 33.43
N TYR A 193 -17.94 -40.58 32.77
CA TYR A 193 -18.90 -41.21 31.87
C TYR A 193 -19.07 -42.69 32.17
N ILE A 194 -20.29 -43.20 31.96
CA ILE A 194 -20.60 -44.62 32.10
C ILE A 194 -20.91 -45.15 30.70
N ILE A 195 -20.25 -46.19 30.29
CA ILE A 195 -20.58 -46.92 29.07
C ILE A 195 -21.63 -47.97 29.39
N ILE A 196 -22.83 -47.86 28.87
CA ILE A 196 -23.85 -48.87 28.93
C ILE A 196 -23.76 -49.64 27.62
N SER A 197 -23.29 -50.91 27.72
CA SER A 197 -23.30 -51.84 26.58
C SER A 197 -24.71 -52.35 26.32
N PRO A 198 -25.12 -52.51 25.05
CA PRO A 198 -26.42 -53.06 24.67
C PRO A 198 -26.57 -54.52 25.06
#